data_e2cabea19e0e41b8c6d9852576a59a55
#
_entry.id   e2cabea19e0e41b8c6d9852576a59a55
#
_cell.length_a   1.000
_cell.length_b   1.000
_cell.length_c   1.000
_cell.angle_alpha   90.00
_cell.angle_beta   90.00
_cell.angle_gamma   90.00
#
_symmetry.space_group_name_H-M   'P 1'
#
loop_
_entity.id
_entity.type
_entity.pdbx_description
1 polymer ?
#
loop_
_entity_poly.entity_id
_entity_poly.type
_entity_poly.pdbx_seq_one_letter_code
_entity_poly.pdbx_strand_id
1 'polypeptide(L)'
;MLAAAEDKVERKDVVGKDLLSLLVRDNMASDIPEDSRMTDEEVLAQVPTFLLAGHETTSTAVTWILYALSQNEAAQDKLRAELRACAEDEPSMETLSALPYLDCVVRETMRLYSPVSNTLRVAMKDDVIPTEKEWIDNKGVRRSGVPCAYMPSQLCLY
;
A
#
# COMPACT_ATOMS: atom_id res chain seq x y z
N MET A 1 30.80 13.05 34.20
CA MET A 1 31.10 11.62 34.05
C MET A 1 29.76 10.90 34.09
N LEU A 2 29.07 10.82 32.96
CA LEU A 2 27.83 10.06 32.81
C LEU A 2 28.24 8.81 32.05
N ALA A 3 28.30 7.70 32.75
CA ALA A 3 28.50 6.38 32.16
C ALA A 3 27.25 6.04 31.35
N ALA A 4 27.40 5.92 30.06
CA ALA A 4 26.39 5.34 29.21
C ALA A 4 26.17 3.89 29.64
N ALA A 5 25.04 3.61 30.25
CA ALA A 5 24.54 2.25 30.37
C ALA A 5 24.20 1.82 28.92
N GLU A 6 25.08 1.07 28.30
CA GLU A 6 24.78 0.26 27.13
C GLU A 6 23.81 -0.84 27.59
N ASP A 7 22.55 -0.49 27.54
CA ASP A 7 21.48 -1.47 27.67
C ASP A 7 21.49 -2.33 26.39
N LYS A 8 22.26 -3.42 26.45
CA LYS A 8 22.14 -4.51 25.48
C LYS A 8 20.77 -5.14 25.68
N VAL A 9 19.76 -4.52 25.13
CA VAL A 9 18.49 -5.17 24.90
C VAL A 9 18.81 -6.41 24.06
N GLU A 10 18.67 -7.59 24.66
CA GLU A 10 18.77 -8.84 23.92
C GLU A 10 17.66 -8.86 22.89
N ARG A 11 18.06 -8.68 21.64
CA ARG A 11 17.25 -8.40 20.44
C ARG A 11 16.34 -9.57 20.00
N LYS A 12 16.22 -10.60 20.83
CA LYS A 12 15.35 -11.77 20.57
C LYS A 12 13.88 -11.60 20.95
N ASP A 13 13.55 -10.54 21.69
CA ASP A 13 12.22 -10.35 22.27
C ASP A 13 11.37 -9.26 21.60
N VAL A 14 11.68 -8.87 20.36
CA VAL A 14 10.78 -7.99 19.60
C VAL A 14 9.59 -8.84 19.14
N VAL A 15 8.60 -8.96 20.02
CA VAL A 15 7.37 -9.77 19.84
C VAL A 15 6.31 -9.01 19.02
N GLY A 16 6.62 -7.82 18.53
CA GLY A 16 5.68 -7.00 17.74
C GLY A 16 5.36 -7.64 16.39
N LYS A 17 4.09 -7.64 16.03
CA LYS A 17 3.60 -8.02 14.68
C LYS A 17 3.40 -6.82 13.77
N ASP A 18 3.72 -5.62 14.26
CA ASP A 18 3.68 -4.40 13.47
C ASP A 18 4.85 -4.30 12.48
N LEU A 19 4.69 -3.46 11.45
CA LEU A 19 5.66 -3.33 10.37
C LEU A 19 7.04 -2.88 10.84
N LEU A 20 7.11 -2.01 11.85
CA LEU A 20 8.39 -1.52 12.36
C LEU A 20 9.14 -2.63 13.10
N SER A 21 8.44 -3.39 13.96
CA SER A 21 9.02 -4.53 14.64
C SER A 21 9.53 -5.60 13.67
N LEU A 22 8.77 -5.85 12.60
CA LEU A 22 9.18 -6.76 11.52
C LEU A 22 10.41 -6.23 10.79
N LEU A 23 10.44 -4.94 10.42
CA LEU A 23 11.57 -4.31 9.75
C LEU A 23 12.85 -4.41 10.59
N VAL A 24 12.76 -4.04 11.88
CA VAL A 24 13.91 -4.12 12.80
C VAL A 24 14.40 -5.55 12.93
N ARG A 25 13.50 -6.51 13.13
CA ARG A 25 13.85 -7.93 13.26
C ARG A 25 14.52 -8.45 11.97
N ASP A 26 13.95 -8.15 10.83
CA ASP A 26 14.45 -8.65 9.55
C ASP A 26 15.78 -7.98 9.19
N ASN A 27 15.96 -6.67 9.48
CA ASN A 27 17.24 -5.97 9.31
C ASN A 27 18.38 -6.54 10.20
N MET A 28 18.02 -7.21 11.30
CA MET A 28 18.97 -7.83 12.23
C MET A 28 19.16 -9.32 12.01
N ALA A 29 18.50 -9.89 11.02
CA ALA A 29 18.61 -11.31 10.72
C ALA A 29 20.06 -11.71 10.38
N SER A 30 20.50 -12.86 10.86
CA SER A 30 21.89 -13.31 10.74
C SER A 30 22.29 -13.72 9.32
N ASP A 31 21.30 -13.94 8.46
CA ASP A 31 21.46 -14.30 7.05
C ASP A 31 21.60 -13.08 6.10
N ILE A 32 21.42 -11.87 6.64
CA ILE A 32 21.61 -10.64 5.86
C ILE A 32 23.07 -10.16 6.02
N PRO A 33 23.82 -9.98 4.90
CA PRO A 33 25.15 -9.40 4.91
C PRO A 33 25.16 -8.00 5.55
N GLU A 34 26.25 -7.65 6.25
CA GLU A 34 26.36 -6.35 6.93
C GLU A 34 26.24 -5.15 6.00
N ASP A 35 26.78 -5.25 4.78
CA ASP A 35 26.72 -4.21 3.75
C ASP A 35 25.32 -4.03 3.14
N SER A 36 24.42 -4.96 3.39
CA SER A 36 23.02 -4.92 2.95
C SER A 36 22.04 -4.54 4.06
N ARG A 37 22.54 -4.32 5.28
CA ARG A 37 21.71 -3.87 6.41
C ARG A 37 21.49 -2.38 6.38
N MET A 38 20.28 -1.98 6.71
CA MET A 38 19.93 -0.58 6.92
C MET A 38 20.59 -0.06 8.20
N THR A 39 21.07 1.17 8.15
CA THR A 39 21.50 1.90 9.35
C THR A 39 20.30 2.24 10.24
N ASP A 40 20.56 2.56 11.51
CA ASP A 40 19.49 2.98 12.43
C ASP A 40 18.77 4.24 11.93
N GLU A 41 19.48 5.16 11.26
CA GLU A 41 18.90 6.36 10.65
C GLU A 41 17.95 5.98 9.48
N GLU A 42 18.34 5.03 8.64
CA GLU A 42 17.51 4.55 7.55
C GLU A 42 16.27 3.80 8.05
N VAL A 43 16.39 3.01 9.11
CA VAL A 43 15.24 2.35 9.76
C VAL A 43 14.28 3.40 10.32
N LEU A 44 14.78 4.41 11.01
CA LEU A 44 13.96 5.49 11.55
C LEU A 44 13.28 6.30 10.44
N ALA A 45 13.94 6.51 9.30
CA ALA A 45 13.37 7.19 8.14
C ALA A 45 12.20 6.43 7.50
N GLN A 46 12.04 5.12 7.74
CA GLN A 46 10.88 4.36 7.26
C GLN A 46 9.61 4.63 8.07
N VAL A 47 9.73 5.07 9.33
CA VAL A 47 8.56 5.32 10.20
C VAL A 47 7.58 6.33 9.60
N PRO A 48 8.00 7.53 9.19
CA PRO A 48 7.12 8.49 8.50
C PRO A 48 6.52 7.92 7.22
N THR A 49 7.30 7.14 6.46
CA THR A 49 6.84 6.51 5.22
C THR A 49 5.66 5.56 5.48
N PHE A 50 5.78 4.67 6.47
CA PHE A 50 4.70 3.73 6.82
C PHE A 50 3.49 4.45 7.39
N LEU A 51 3.70 5.46 8.24
CA LEU A 51 2.60 6.26 8.79
C LEU A 51 1.85 7.01 7.70
N LEU A 52 2.56 7.68 6.80
CA LEU A 52 1.94 8.44 5.70
C LEU A 52 1.20 7.50 4.75
N ALA A 53 1.88 6.46 4.29
CA ALA A 53 1.31 5.50 3.34
C ALA A 53 0.06 4.80 3.91
N GLY A 54 0.10 4.36 5.16
CA GLY A 54 -1.02 3.69 5.81
C GLY A 54 -2.16 4.63 6.17
N HIS A 55 -1.85 5.82 6.67
CA HIS A 55 -2.87 6.78 7.10
C HIS A 55 -3.64 7.40 5.92
N GLU A 56 -2.93 7.92 4.94
CA GLU A 56 -3.56 8.67 3.84
C GLU A 56 -4.42 7.77 2.95
N THR A 57 -3.93 6.60 2.59
CA THR A 57 -4.68 5.68 1.73
C THR A 57 -5.92 5.13 2.42
N THR A 58 -5.80 4.69 3.66
CA THR A 58 -6.93 4.10 4.41
C THR A 58 -7.97 5.14 4.77
N SER A 59 -7.59 6.32 5.23
CA SER A 59 -8.54 7.39 5.56
C SER A 59 -9.31 7.88 4.33
N THR A 60 -8.64 8.00 3.18
CA THR A 60 -9.28 8.32 1.91
C THR A 60 -10.26 7.23 1.48
N ALA A 61 -9.88 5.94 1.58
CA ALA A 61 -10.76 4.82 1.26
C ALA A 61 -12.03 4.84 2.14
N VAL A 62 -11.86 4.97 3.46
CA VAL A 62 -13.00 5.04 4.40
C VAL A 62 -13.91 6.23 4.09
N THR A 63 -13.34 7.39 3.78
CA THR A 63 -14.11 8.58 3.42
C THR A 63 -14.99 8.33 2.19
N TRP A 64 -14.43 7.71 1.15
CA TRP A 64 -15.19 7.37 -0.05
C TRP A 64 -16.24 6.29 0.18
N ILE A 65 -15.95 5.29 1.04
CA ILE A 65 -16.94 4.27 1.42
C ILE A 65 -18.14 4.93 2.12
N LEU A 66 -17.89 5.78 3.11
CA LEU A 66 -18.94 6.49 3.82
C LEU A 66 -19.75 7.41 2.89
N TYR A 67 -19.09 8.13 2.00
CA TYR A 67 -19.74 8.96 0.98
C TYR A 67 -20.63 8.12 0.05
N ALA A 68 -20.09 7.04 -0.52
CA ALA A 68 -20.85 6.16 -1.42
C ALA A 68 -22.06 5.54 -0.74
N LEU A 69 -21.90 5.07 0.51
CA LEU A 69 -23.01 4.55 1.31
C LEU A 69 -24.05 5.63 1.65
N SER A 70 -23.64 6.87 1.89
CA SER A 70 -24.58 7.98 2.13
C SER A 70 -25.45 8.31 0.91
N GLN A 71 -24.94 8.01 -0.30
CA GLN A 71 -25.69 8.20 -1.54
C GLN A 71 -26.56 7.00 -1.93
N ASN A 72 -26.40 5.86 -1.24
CA ASN A 72 -27.11 4.61 -1.53
C ASN A 72 -27.66 3.97 -0.25
N GLU A 73 -28.83 4.42 0.16
CA GLU A 73 -29.50 3.97 1.38
C GLU A 73 -29.76 2.45 1.38
N ALA A 74 -30.16 1.88 0.24
CA ALA A 74 -30.40 0.45 0.13
C ALA A 74 -29.13 -0.40 0.38
N ALA A 75 -27.97 0.07 -0.14
CA ALA A 75 -26.70 -0.59 0.14
C ALA A 75 -26.26 -0.43 1.61
N GLN A 76 -26.51 0.75 2.18
CA GLN A 76 -26.24 1.02 3.60
C GLN A 76 -27.06 0.11 4.50
N ASP A 77 -28.38 -0.05 4.25
CA ASP A 77 -29.25 -0.89 5.04
C ASP A 77 -28.90 -2.37 4.94
N LYS A 78 -28.53 -2.83 3.75
CA LYS A 78 -28.08 -4.20 3.54
C LYS A 78 -26.78 -4.48 4.28
N LEU A 79 -25.80 -3.56 4.23
CA LEU A 79 -24.55 -3.69 4.99
C LEU A 79 -24.84 -3.68 6.50
N ARG A 80 -25.71 -2.78 6.96
CA ARG A 80 -26.11 -2.70 8.37
C ARG A 80 -26.76 -3.99 8.85
N ALA A 81 -27.59 -4.61 8.02
CA ALA A 81 -28.23 -5.89 8.34
C ALA A 81 -27.20 -7.02 8.48
N GLU A 82 -26.21 -7.10 7.59
CA GLU A 82 -25.13 -8.08 7.70
C GLU A 82 -24.29 -7.88 8.96
N LEU A 83 -23.87 -6.64 9.23
CA LEU A 83 -23.08 -6.32 10.42
C LEU A 83 -23.82 -6.59 11.74
N ARG A 84 -25.15 -6.32 11.79
CA ARG A 84 -25.97 -6.61 12.97
C ARG A 84 -26.25 -8.11 13.17
N ALA A 85 -26.16 -8.90 12.11
CA ALA A 85 -26.26 -10.35 12.19
C ALA A 85 -24.96 -11.00 12.72
N CYS A 86 -23.87 -10.24 12.78
CA CYS A 86 -22.65 -10.67 13.43
C CYS A 86 -22.92 -10.75 14.95
N ALA A 87 -22.68 -11.92 15.54
CA ALA A 87 -23.01 -12.20 16.94
C ALA A 87 -21.99 -11.65 17.95
N GLU A 88 -20.92 -11.04 17.46
CA GLU A 88 -19.81 -10.53 18.27
C GLU A 88 -19.89 -9.00 18.40
N ASP A 89 -19.80 -8.49 19.64
CA ASP A 89 -19.75 -7.04 19.87
C ASP A 89 -18.43 -6.42 19.38
N GLU A 90 -17.33 -7.18 19.46
CA GLU A 90 -16.00 -6.83 18.95
C GLU A 90 -15.50 -7.91 17.99
N PRO A 91 -15.93 -7.90 16.73
CA PRO A 91 -15.59 -8.94 15.77
C PRO A 91 -14.09 -8.92 15.43
N SER A 92 -13.51 -10.11 15.32
CA SER A 92 -12.11 -10.28 14.89
C SER A 92 -11.93 -9.88 13.42
N MET A 93 -10.67 -9.67 12.99
CA MET A 93 -10.35 -9.42 11.57
C MET A 93 -10.79 -10.57 10.68
N GLU A 94 -10.68 -11.81 11.17
CA GLU A 94 -11.12 -13.01 10.48
C GLU A 94 -12.64 -12.99 10.27
N THR A 95 -13.38 -12.64 11.32
CA THR A 95 -14.86 -12.51 11.27
C THR A 95 -15.26 -11.43 10.28
N LEU A 96 -14.65 -10.23 10.34
CA LEU A 96 -14.93 -9.13 9.40
C LEU A 96 -14.60 -9.50 7.96
N SER A 97 -13.48 -10.17 7.74
CA SER A 97 -13.03 -10.60 6.40
C SER A 97 -13.94 -11.69 5.79
N ALA A 98 -14.69 -12.40 6.62
CA ALA A 98 -15.65 -13.42 6.20
C ALA A 98 -17.02 -12.84 5.80
N LEU A 99 -17.26 -11.53 6.01
CA LEU A 99 -18.53 -10.87 5.68
C LEU A 99 -18.59 -10.55 4.17
N PRO A 100 -19.42 -11.26 3.38
CA PRO A 100 -19.35 -11.17 1.93
C PRO A 100 -19.85 -9.83 1.39
N TYR A 101 -20.84 -9.22 2.04
CA TYR A 101 -21.35 -7.94 1.57
C TYR A 101 -20.45 -6.77 1.95
N LEU A 102 -19.80 -6.82 3.11
CA LEU A 102 -18.76 -5.87 3.49
C LEU A 102 -17.62 -5.89 2.48
N ASP A 103 -17.13 -7.06 2.09
CA ASP A 103 -16.09 -7.21 1.07
C ASP A 103 -16.55 -6.63 -0.29
N CYS A 104 -17.79 -6.90 -0.71
CA CYS A 104 -18.36 -6.32 -1.92
C CYS A 104 -18.39 -4.78 -1.89
N VAL A 105 -18.80 -4.18 -0.77
CA VAL A 105 -18.86 -2.71 -0.61
C VAL A 105 -17.47 -2.11 -0.68
N VAL A 106 -16.49 -2.70 0.00
CA VAL A 106 -15.10 -2.23 -0.04
C VAL A 106 -14.56 -2.32 -1.46
N ARG A 107 -14.66 -3.47 -2.12
CA ARG A 107 -14.14 -3.68 -3.49
C ARG A 107 -14.79 -2.75 -4.50
N GLU A 108 -16.11 -2.58 -4.45
CA GLU A 108 -16.81 -1.72 -5.40
C GLU A 108 -16.47 -0.25 -5.19
N THR A 109 -16.34 0.19 -3.93
CA THR A 109 -15.89 1.55 -3.65
C THR A 109 -14.45 1.77 -4.13
N MET A 110 -13.55 0.84 -3.86
CA MET A 110 -12.16 0.93 -4.35
C MET A 110 -12.06 0.90 -5.87
N ARG A 111 -12.96 0.21 -6.55
CA ARG A 111 -13.04 0.22 -8.01
C ARG A 111 -13.42 1.59 -8.56
N LEU A 112 -14.37 2.29 -7.91
CA LEU A 112 -14.90 3.59 -8.35
C LEU A 112 -14.02 4.75 -7.87
N TYR A 113 -13.54 4.68 -6.63
CA TYR A 113 -12.86 5.75 -5.91
C TYR A 113 -11.54 5.23 -5.30
N SER A 114 -10.60 4.86 -6.16
CA SER A 114 -9.29 4.42 -5.68
C SER A 114 -8.55 5.56 -4.97
N PRO A 115 -8.04 5.36 -3.74
CA PRO A 115 -7.21 6.36 -3.05
C PRO A 115 -5.96 6.76 -3.83
N VAL A 116 -5.39 5.82 -4.59
CA VAL A 116 -4.26 6.06 -5.49
C VAL A 116 -4.72 5.70 -6.90
N SER A 117 -5.25 6.68 -7.62
CA SER A 117 -5.81 6.48 -8.96
C SER A 117 -4.75 6.29 -10.04
N ASN A 118 -3.57 6.88 -9.86
CA ASN A 118 -2.47 6.79 -10.81
C ASN A 118 -1.11 6.90 -10.11
N THR A 119 -0.08 6.46 -10.80
CA THR A 119 1.31 6.70 -10.41
C THR A 119 2.09 7.16 -11.63
N LEU A 120 2.94 8.17 -11.45
CA LEU A 120 3.80 8.66 -12.51
C LEU A 120 5.11 7.86 -12.55
N ARG A 121 5.56 7.59 -13.76
CA ARG A 121 6.88 7.01 -14.03
C ARG A 121 7.54 7.80 -15.14
N VAL A 122 8.82 8.04 -15.00
CA VAL A 122 9.63 8.71 -16.02
C VAL A 122 10.67 7.73 -16.53
N ALA A 123 10.76 7.63 -17.86
CA ALA A 123 11.80 6.83 -18.47
C ALA A 123 13.15 7.54 -18.30
N MET A 124 14.10 6.88 -17.63
CA MET A 124 15.45 7.41 -17.40
C MET A 124 16.37 7.20 -18.61
N LYS A 125 15.95 6.44 -19.59
CA LYS A 125 16.58 6.19 -20.89
C LYS A 125 15.49 5.76 -21.87
N ASP A 126 15.81 5.82 -23.17
CA ASP A 126 14.91 5.24 -24.18
C ASP A 126 14.76 3.74 -23.92
N ASP A 127 13.52 3.27 -23.89
CA ASP A 127 13.20 1.88 -23.62
C ASP A 127 11.91 1.47 -24.35
N VAL A 128 11.59 0.19 -24.32
CA VAL A 128 10.36 -0.36 -24.86
C VAL A 128 9.71 -1.26 -23.82
N ILE A 129 8.50 -0.89 -23.37
CA ILE A 129 7.71 -1.75 -22.50
C ILE A 129 7.11 -2.87 -23.34
N PRO A 130 7.51 -4.15 -23.15
CA PRO A 130 7.00 -5.24 -23.96
C PRO A 130 5.49 -5.44 -23.71
N THR A 131 4.76 -5.76 -24.77
CA THR A 131 3.33 -6.11 -24.68
C THR A 131 3.16 -7.60 -24.96
N GLU A 132 2.20 -8.25 -24.29
CA GLU A 132 1.90 -9.68 -24.48
C GLU A 132 1.49 -9.99 -25.91
N LYS A 133 0.79 -9.06 -26.56
CA LYS A 133 0.31 -9.19 -27.94
C LYS A 133 0.79 -8.03 -28.78
N GLU A 134 1.06 -8.31 -30.05
CA GLU A 134 1.32 -7.26 -31.02
C GLU A 134 0.08 -6.38 -31.22
N TRP A 135 0.30 -5.12 -31.44
CA TRP A 135 -0.76 -4.14 -31.72
C TRP A 135 -0.36 -3.23 -32.89
N ILE A 136 -1.32 -2.52 -33.47
CA ILE A 136 -1.10 -1.60 -34.58
C ILE A 136 -1.25 -0.18 -34.04
N ASP A 137 -0.22 0.64 -34.23
CA ASP A 137 -0.24 2.02 -33.80
C ASP A 137 -1.12 2.90 -34.73
N ASN A 138 -1.33 4.16 -34.37
CA ASN A 138 -2.13 5.12 -35.15
C ASN A 138 -1.55 5.46 -36.53
N LYS A 139 -0.31 5.03 -36.82
CA LYS A 139 0.36 5.15 -38.12
C LYS A 139 0.30 3.86 -38.93
N GLY A 140 -0.41 2.84 -38.45
CA GLY A 140 -0.52 1.54 -39.11
C GLY A 140 0.70 0.63 -38.94
N VAL A 141 1.65 0.97 -38.05
CA VAL A 141 2.84 0.18 -37.79
C VAL A 141 2.58 -0.87 -36.72
N ARG A 142 2.94 -2.12 -37.01
CA ARG A 142 2.85 -3.23 -36.04
C ARG A 142 3.94 -3.08 -34.96
N ARG A 143 3.55 -3.18 -33.69
CA ARG A 143 4.39 -3.02 -32.51
C ARG A 143 4.27 -4.22 -31.60
N SER A 144 5.37 -4.64 -31.01
CA SER A 144 5.45 -5.67 -29.95
C SER A 144 5.71 -5.07 -28.56
N GLY A 145 5.65 -3.73 -28.44
CA GLY A 145 5.86 -3.01 -27.19
C GLY A 145 5.51 -1.53 -27.33
N VAL A 146 5.38 -0.87 -26.18
CA VAL A 146 5.13 0.57 -26.10
C VAL A 146 6.48 1.30 -25.96
N PRO A 147 6.90 2.12 -26.92
CA PRO A 147 8.13 2.88 -26.82
C PRO A 147 8.00 3.94 -25.74
N CYS A 148 8.98 4.02 -24.85
CA CYS A 148 9.14 5.06 -23.84
C CYS A 148 10.37 5.87 -24.19
N ALA A 149 10.19 7.16 -24.48
CA ALA A 149 11.31 8.07 -24.73
C ALA A 149 11.78 8.68 -23.42
N TYR A 150 13.11 8.82 -23.27
CA TYR A 150 13.68 9.60 -22.19
C TYR A 150 13.25 11.06 -22.33
N MET A 151 12.64 11.60 -21.29
CA MET A 151 12.32 13.02 -21.20
C MET A 151 13.28 13.66 -20.18
N PRO A 152 14.22 14.52 -20.63
CA PRO A 152 15.06 15.26 -19.69
C PRO A 152 14.18 16.15 -18.80
N SER A 153 14.53 16.25 -17.53
CA SER A 153 13.77 16.78 -16.39
C SER A 153 13.24 18.22 -16.49
N GLN A 154 13.34 18.87 -17.64
CA GLN A 154 12.82 20.22 -17.86
C GLN A 154 11.36 20.28 -18.34
N LEU A 155 10.68 19.17 -18.54
CA LEU A 155 9.31 19.09 -19.09
C LEU A 155 8.29 18.35 -18.19
N CYS A 156 8.62 18.09 -16.92
CA CYS A 156 7.67 17.53 -15.96
C CYS A 156 6.93 18.63 -15.19
N LEU A 157 6.28 19.53 -15.90
CA LEU A 157 5.27 20.45 -15.35
C LEU A 157 4.07 20.43 -16.29
N TYR A 158 3.17 19.47 -16.03
CA TYR A 158 1.71 19.65 -16.24
C TYR A 158 1.00 18.43 -15.63
#